data_5ae14b6562e9db497c0d6d11f1b3b69e
#
_entry.id   5ae14b6562e9db497c0d6d11f1b3b69e
#
_cell.length_a   1.000
_cell.length_b   1.000
_cell.length_c   1.000
_cell.angle_alpha   90.00
_cell.angle_beta   90.00
_cell.angle_gamma   90.00
#
_symmetry.space_group_name_H-M   'P 1'
#
loop_
_entity.id
_entity.type
_entity.pdbx_description
1 polymer ?
#
loop_
_entity_poly.entity_id
_entity_poly.type
_entity_poly.pdbx_seq_one_letter_code
_entity_poly.pdbx_strand_id
1 'polypeptide(L)'
;MSVQILGKGKKVALKRRHARLRKHISGTPELPRLVVTRSNRHMVAQIIDDTKGVTLVSESTLTSDFAGFEGTKTAAAKKVGELIAKKAQDAGITAVVFDRGGNKYHGRVAAVAEGAREGGLAL
;
A
#
# COMPACT_ATOMS: atom_id res chain seq x y z
N MET A 1 21.05 10.85 -0.59
CA MET A 1 20.27 10.99 -1.25
C MET A 1 20.52 10.88 -2.53
N SER A 2 19.82 10.62 -3.14
CA SER A 2 20.19 10.28 -4.35
C SER A 2 19.90 11.27 -5.34
N VAL A 3 20.88 11.92 -5.67
CA VAL A 3 20.82 12.81 -6.76
C VAL A 3 20.81 12.09 -8.07
N GLN A 4 20.90 10.80 -7.99
CA GLN A 4 20.90 10.02 -9.19
C GLN A 4 19.55 9.93 -9.84
N ILE A 5 18.54 10.56 -9.27
CA ILE A 5 17.27 10.67 -9.93
C ILE A 5 17.39 11.72 -11.00
N LEU A 6 18.16 11.39 -12.02
CA LEU A 6 18.36 12.25 -13.18
C LEU A 6 17.70 11.69 -14.42
N GLY A 7 17.31 10.46 -14.39
CA GLY A 7 16.70 9.81 -15.52
C GLY A 7 15.32 10.35 -15.84
N LYS A 8 14.83 10.01 -17.01
CA LYS A 8 13.54 10.46 -17.53
C LYS A 8 12.48 9.36 -17.53
N GLY A 9 12.78 8.19 -16.98
CA GLY A 9 11.86 7.07 -17.00
C GLY A 9 10.71 7.20 -15.99
N LYS A 10 9.67 6.41 -16.19
CA LYS A 10 8.52 6.37 -15.27
C LYS A 10 8.92 5.99 -13.86
N LYS A 11 9.86 5.05 -13.73
CA LYS A 11 10.32 4.61 -12.40
C LYS A 11 11.04 5.74 -11.67
N VAL A 12 11.79 6.57 -12.38
CA VAL A 12 12.48 7.70 -11.77
C VAL A 12 11.46 8.73 -11.28
N ALA A 13 10.46 9.05 -12.10
CA ALA A 13 9.41 9.98 -11.72
C ALA A 13 8.62 9.46 -10.51
N LEU A 14 8.34 8.17 -10.46
CA LEU A 14 7.65 7.55 -9.34
C LEU A 14 8.46 7.69 -8.05
N LYS A 15 9.76 7.42 -8.09
CA LYS A 15 10.63 7.58 -6.93
C LYS A 15 10.65 9.01 -6.41
N ARG A 16 10.66 10.00 -7.28
CA ARG A 16 10.62 11.40 -6.88
C ARG A 16 9.32 11.74 -6.16
N ARG A 17 8.20 11.28 -6.69
CA ARG A 17 6.89 11.54 -6.07
C ARG A 17 6.81 10.86 -4.71
N HIS A 18 7.28 9.63 -4.60
CA HIS A 18 7.27 8.90 -3.34
C HIS A 18 8.17 9.58 -2.31
N ALA A 19 9.35 10.03 -2.71
CA ALA A 19 10.25 10.75 -1.80
C ALA A 19 9.61 12.02 -1.27
N ARG A 20 8.87 12.76 -2.11
CA ARG A 20 8.16 13.96 -1.67
C ARG A 20 7.06 13.64 -0.67
N LEU A 21 6.28 12.61 -0.93
CA LEU A 21 5.22 12.19 -0.01
C LEU A 21 5.79 11.77 1.33
N ARG A 22 6.91 11.05 1.34
CA ARG A 22 7.53 10.57 2.56
C ARG A 22 8.04 11.67 3.47
N LYS A 23 8.20 12.88 2.97
CA LYS A 23 8.54 14.02 3.83
C LYS A 23 7.39 14.39 4.76
N HIS A 24 6.18 14.04 4.40
CA HIS A 24 4.98 14.40 5.14
C HIS A 24 4.24 13.21 5.74
N ILE A 25 4.64 11.99 5.39
CA ILE A 25 3.98 10.77 5.83
C ILE A 25 4.98 9.88 6.54
N SER A 26 4.70 9.58 7.81
CA SER A 26 5.52 8.67 8.59
C SER A 26 4.61 7.82 9.46
N GLY A 27 4.84 6.51 9.47
CA GLY A 27 4.06 5.58 10.29
C GLY A 27 4.60 5.52 11.71
N THR A 28 3.70 5.50 12.69
CA THR A 28 4.00 5.32 14.10
C THR A 28 3.32 4.06 14.61
N PRO A 29 3.63 3.56 15.84
CA PRO A 29 2.91 2.40 16.36
C PRO A 29 1.41 2.62 16.46
N GLU A 30 0.97 3.83 16.80
CA GLU A 30 -0.45 4.17 16.95
C GLU A 30 -1.12 4.42 15.60
N LEU A 31 -0.35 4.87 14.62
CA LEU A 31 -0.87 5.18 13.30
C LEU A 31 0.16 4.73 12.24
N PRO A 32 0.26 3.42 12.02
CA PRO A 32 1.22 2.90 11.05
C PRO A 32 0.93 3.35 9.63
N ARG A 33 1.91 3.22 8.78
CA ARG A 33 1.80 3.63 7.37
C ARG A 33 1.41 2.44 6.50
N LEU A 34 0.26 2.58 5.82
CA LEU A 34 -0.14 1.60 4.81
C LEU A 34 0.43 2.04 3.47
N VAL A 35 1.42 1.32 2.98
CA VAL A 35 2.03 1.60 1.69
C VAL A 35 1.54 0.60 0.64
N VAL A 36 1.18 1.14 -0.52
CA VAL A 36 0.71 0.33 -1.66
C VAL A 36 1.76 0.43 -2.75
N THR A 37 2.24 -0.73 -3.19
CA THR A 37 3.18 -0.82 -4.30
C THR A 37 2.50 -1.51 -5.46
N ARG A 38 2.60 -0.91 -6.64
CA ARG A 38 1.95 -1.40 -7.84
C ARG A 38 2.97 -1.77 -8.89
N SER A 39 2.80 -2.96 -9.49
CA SER A 39 3.48 -3.33 -10.72
C SER A 39 2.43 -3.61 -11.80
N ASN A 40 2.85 -3.94 -13.01
CA ASN A 40 1.91 -4.23 -14.09
C ASN A 40 0.95 -5.37 -13.76
N ARG A 41 1.42 -6.36 -13.03
CA ARG A 41 0.67 -7.59 -12.77
C ARG A 41 0.15 -7.70 -11.33
N HIS A 42 0.81 -7.05 -10.40
CA HIS A 42 0.56 -7.31 -8.98
C HIS A 42 0.45 -6.06 -8.15
N MET A 43 -0.23 -6.19 -7.04
CA MET A 43 -0.33 -5.15 -6.01
C MET A 43 0.20 -5.74 -4.71
N VAL A 44 0.93 -4.92 -3.96
CA VAL A 44 1.42 -5.28 -2.63
C VAL A 44 1.00 -4.18 -1.67
N ALA A 45 0.44 -4.57 -0.54
CA ALA A 45 0.09 -3.64 0.53
C ALA A 45 0.84 -4.05 1.79
N GLN A 46 1.46 -3.08 2.46
CA GLN A 46 2.22 -3.32 3.68
C GLN A 46 1.86 -2.25 4.70
N ILE A 47 1.72 -2.66 5.95
CA ILE A 47 1.52 -1.73 7.06
C ILE A 47 2.82 -1.71 7.85
N ILE A 48 3.45 -0.54 7.93
CA ILE A 48 4.81 -0.37 8.43
C ILE A 48 4.82 0.59 9.62
N ASP A 49 5.55 0.19 10.67
CA ASP A 49 5.91 1.07 11.77
C ASP A 49 7.29 1.66 11.46
N ASP A 50 7.32 2.91 11.03
CA ASP A 50 8.56 3.57 10.62
C ASP A 50 9.49 3.87 11.80
N THR A 51 8.96 3.91 13.02
CA THR A 51 9.80 4.14 14.20
C THR A 51 10.70 2.96 14.48
N LYS A 52 10.27 1.76 14.12
CA LYS A 52 11.06 0.52 14.30
C LYS A 52 11.59 -0.03 12.99
N GLY A 53 11.11 0.50 11.86
CA GLY A 53 11.51 0.00 10.54
C GLY A 53 11.04 -1.41 10.26
N VAL A 54 9.87 -1.80 10.79
CA VAL A 54 9.35 -3.16 10.60
C VAL A 54 7.99 -3.13 9.90
N THR A 55 7.76 -4.15 9.08
CA THR A 55 6.46 -4.40 8.45
C THR A 55 5.60 -5.20 9.42
N LEU A 56 4.48 -4.62 9.83
CA LEU A 56 3.59 -5.26 10.80
C LEU A 56 2.70 -6.31 10.15
N VAL A 57 2.09 -5.99 9.01
CA VAL A 57 1.29 -6.93 8.23
C VAL A 57 1.49 -6.63 6.75
N SER A 58 1.30 -7.63 5.91
CA SER A 58 1.40 -7.46 4.46
C SER A 58 0.43 -8.35 3.74
N GLU A 59 0.06 -7.94 2.52
CA GLU A 59 -0.77 -8.72 1.62
C GLU A 59 -0.37 -8.42 0.18
N SER A 60 -0.54 -9.40 -0.69
CA SER A 60 -0.15 -9.28 -2.10
C SER A 60 -1.01 -10.18 -2.95
N THR A 61 -1.19 -9.80 -4.21
CA THR A 61 -1.86 -10.67 -5.19
C THR A 61 -1.04 -11.93 -5.48
N LEU A 62 0.20 -11.99 -4.98
CA LEU A 62 1.05 -13.18 -5.13
C LEU A 62 0.81 -14.23 -4.05
N THR A 63 0.03 -13.90 -3.01
CA THR A 63 -0.21 -14.85 -1.91
C THR A 63 -1.21 -15.94 -2.31
N SER A 64 -1.25 -17.00 -1.49
CA SER A 64 -2.19 -18.10 -1.70
C SER A 64 -3.66 -17.66 -1.60
N ASP A 65 -3.92 -16.53 -0.95
CA ASP A 65 -5.27 -15.98 -0.86
C ASP A 65 -5.86 -15.66 -2.23
N PHE A 66 -5.01 -15.53 -3.24
CA PHE A 66 -5.43 -15.24 -4.62
C PHE A 66 -5.38 -16.48 -5.53
N ALA A 67 -5.13 -17.66 -4.97
CA ALA A 67 -5.14 -18.89 -5.77
C ALA A 67 -6.52 -19.07 -6.38
N GLY A 68 -6.55 -19.20 -7.71
CA GLY A 68 -7.82 -19.37 -8.43
C GLY A 68 -8.65 -18.09 -8.54
N PHE A 69 -8.14 -16.95 -8.14
CA PHE A 69 -8.88 -15.71 -8.24
C PHE A 69 -9.14 -15.36 -9.70
N GLU A 70 -10.40 -15.09 -10.03
CA GLU A 70 -10.80 -14.63 -11.35
C GLU A 70 -11.43 -13.25 -11.21
N GLY A 71 -10.97 -12.30 -12.02
CA GLY A 71 -11.49 -10.96 -11.98
C GLY A 71 -10.49 -9.97 -12.56
N THR A 72 -10.87 -8.70 -12.53
CA THR A 72 -10.02 -7.64 -13.04
C THR A 72 -8.90 -7.33 -12.07
N LYS A 73 -7.89 -6.61 -12.55
CA LYS A 73 -6.80 -6.13 -11.70
C LYS A 73 -7.32 -5.20 -10.61
N THR A 74 -8.35 -4.40 -10.92
CA THR A 74 -8.99 -3.51 -9.94
C THR A 74 -9.72 -4.31 -8.87
N ALA A 75 -10.42 -5.37 -9.25
CA ALA A 75 -11.08 -6.25 -8.28
C ALA A 75 -10.07 -6.95 -7.39
N ALA A 76 -8.94 -7.39 -7.94
CA ALA A 76 -7.86 -7.98 -7.16
C ALA A 76 -7.28 -6.97 -6.17
N ALA A 77 -7.09 -5.71 -6.59
CA ALA A 77 -6.60 -4.66 -5.72
C ALA A 77 -7.56 -4.39 -4.56
N LYS A 78 -8.86 -4.37 -4.82
CA LYS A 78 -9.87 -4.20 -3.77
C LYS A 78 -9.79 -5.34 -2.77
N LYS A 79 -9.62 -6.57 -3.24
CA LYS A 79 -9.46 -7.74 -2.38
C LYS A 79 -8.21 -7.63 -1.52
N VAL A 80 -7.10 -7.11 -2.08
CA VAL A 80 -5.89 -6.84 -1.30
C VAL A 80 -6.21 -5.90 -0.13
N GLY A 81 -6.96 -4.83 -0.41
CA GLY A 81 -7.38 -3.89 0.63
C GLY A 81 -8.22 -4.54 1.71
N GLU A 82 -9.19 -5.35 1.34
CA GLU A 82 -10.04 -6.07 2.28
C GLU A 82 -9.24 -7.02 3.16
N LEU A 83 -8.31 -7.76 2.55
CA LEU A 83 -7.48 -8.72 3.27
C LEU A 83 -6.48 -8.04 4.20
N ILE A 84 -5.86 -6.94 3.76
CA ILE A 84 -4.92 -6.22 4.61
C ILE A 84 -5.65 -5.61 5.82
N ALA A 85 -6.88 -5.13 5.62
CA ALA A 85 -7.69 -4.62 6.71
C ALA A 85 -8.01 -5.71 7.74
N LYS A 86 -8.34 -6.90 7.28
CA LYS A 86 -8.60 -8.03 8.17
C LYS A 86 -7.35 -8.40 8.96
N LYS A 87 -6.21 -8.49 8.30
CA LYS A 87 -4.93 -8.78 8.96
C LYS A 87 -4.56 -7.70 9.96
N ALA A 88 -4.83 -6.43 9.63
CA ALA A 88 -4.58 -5.32 10.53
C ALA A 88 -5.43 -5.43 11.79
N GLN A 89 -6.71 -5.72 11.64
CA GLN A 89 -7.61 -5.87 12.78
C GLN A 89 -7.18 -7.03 13.68
N ASP A 90 -6.76 -8.14 13.08
CA ASP A 90 -6.26 -9.28 13.84
C ASP A 90 -4.98 -8.92 14.62
N ALA A 91 -4.22 -7.95 14.13
CA ALA A 91 -3.02 -7.45 14.80
C ALA A 91 -3.30 -6.27 15.74
N GLY A 92 -4.56 -5.88 15.89
CA GLY A 92 -4.95 -4.77 16.76
C GLY A 92 -4.78 -3.39 16.14
N ILE A 93 -4.60 -3.30 14.81
CA ILE A 93 -4.45 -2.03 14.11
C ILE A 93 -5.81 -1.60 13.59
N THR A 94 -6.25 -0.38 13.96
CA THR A 94 -7.57 0.12 13.57
C THR A 94 -7.50 1.31 12.59
N ALA A 95 -6.36 1.99 12.53
CA ALA A 95 -6.19 3.15 11.68
C ALA A 95 -4.77 3.20 11.12
N VAL A 96 -4.63 3.74 9.92
CA VAL A 96 -3.33 3.87 9.26
C VAL A 96 -3.27 5.18 8.48
N VAL A 97 -2.04 5.62 8.19
CA VAL A 97 -1.79 6.70 7.23
C VAL A 97 -1.59 6.05 5.86
N PHE A 98 -2.33 6.52 4.86
CA PHE A 98 -2.24 5.93 3.53
C PHE A 98 -1.10 6.54 2.72
N ASP A 99 -0.16 5.71 2.28
CA ASP A 99 0.95 6.08 1.41
C ASP A 99 0.78 5.35 0.07
N ARG A 100 0.46 6.09 -0.98
CA ARG A 100 0.22 5.52 -2.31
C ARG A 100 1.50 5.22 -3.08
N GLY A 101 2.67 5.31 -2.43
CA GLY A 101 3.94 4.94 -3.05
C GLY A 101 4.32 5.80 -4.26
N GLY A 102 3.90 7.06 -4.28
CA GLY A 102 4.13 7.95 -5.42
C GLY A 102 3.20 7.73 -6.60
N ASN A 103 2.29 6.76 -6.53
CA ASN A 103 1.28 6.53 -7.56
C ASN A 103 0.13 7.52 -7.39
N LYS A 104 -0.60 7.78 -8.47
CA LYS A 104 -1.81 8.58 -8.37
C LYS A 104 -2.88 7.81 -7.61
N TYR A 105 -3.71 8.52 -6.85
CA TYR A 105 -4.85 7.93 -6.15
C TYR A 105 -5.95 7.68 -7.18
N HIS A 106 -5.81 6.59 -7.92
CA HIS A 106 -6.66 6.27 -9.05
C HIS A 106 -6.60 4.77 -9.34
N GLY A 107 -7.66 4.24 -9.93
CA GLY A 107 -7.70 2.86 -10.39
C GLY A 107 -7.39 1.86 -9.29
N ARG A 108 -6.38 1.04 -9.50
CA ARG A 108 -6.02 -0.03 -8.56
C ARG A 108 -5.59 0.50 -7.20
N VAL A 109 -4.89 1.62 -7.15
CA VAL A 109 -4.44 2.20 -5.87
C VAL A 109 -5.66 2.65 -5.06
N ALA A 110 -6.60 3.33 -5.70
CA ALA A 110 -7.85 3.74 -5.04
C ALA A 110 -8.66 2.51 -4.59
N ALA A 111 -8.66 1.43 -5.39
CA ALA A 111 -9.39 0.21 -5.05
C ALA A 111 -8.84 -0.44 -3.77
N VAL A 112 -7.52 -0.44 -3.58
CA VAL A 112 -6.93 -0.94 -2.33
C VAL A 112 -7.44 -0.12 -1.14
N ALA A 113 -7.44 1.20 -1.26
CA ALA A 113 -7.93 2.07 -0.19
C ALA A 113 -9.41 1.82 0.11
N GLU A 114 -10.23 1.69 -0.92
CA GLU A 114 -11.65 1.40 -0.75
C GLU A 114 -11.86 0.06 -0.05
N GLY A 115 -11.16 -0.98 -0.48
CA GLY A 115 -11.24 -2.30 0.15
C GLY A 115 -10.85 -2.26 1.61
N ALA A 116 -9.79 -1.51 1.93
CA ALA A 116 -9.35 -1.37 3.32
C ALA A 116 -10.41 -0.65 4.17
N ARG A 117 -11.02 0.41 3.63
CA ARG A 117 -12.11 1.12 4.34
C ARG A 117 -13.31 0.22 4.55
N GLU A 118 -13.72 -0.51 3.54
CA GLU A 118 -14.85 -1.44 3.64
C GLU A 118 -14.56 -2.56 4.63
N GLY A 119 -13.30 -2.94 4.78
CA GLY A 119 -12.87 -3.92 5.77
C GLY A 119 -12.80 -3.36 7.19
N GLY A 120 -13.09 -2.09 7.38
CA GLY A 120 -13.15 -1.47 8.69
C GLY A 120 -11.88 -0.74 9.13
N LEU A 121 -10.92 -0.56 8.24
CA LEU A 121 -9.69 0.16 8.56
C LEU A 121 -9.89 1.66 8.29
N ALA A 122 -9.56 2.49 9.27
CA ALA A 122 -9.64 3.93 9.12
C ALA A 122 -8.37 4.44 8.42
N LEU A 123 -8.57 5.20 7.38
CA LEU A 123 -7.44 5.79 6.67
C LEU A 123 -7.81 7.09 5.97
#